data_743980b5e54aa6fdfbdc44cbb819deb4
#
_entry.id   743980b5e54aa6fdfbdc44cbb819deb4
#
_cell.length_a   1.000
_cell.length_b   1.000
_cell.length_c   1.000
_cell.angle_alpha   90.00
_cell.angle_beta   90.00
_cell.angle_gamma   90.00
#
_symmetry.space_group_name_H-M   'P 1'
#
loop_
_entity.id
_entity.type
_entity.pdbx_description
1 polymer ?
#
loop_
_entity_poly.entity_id
_entity_poly.type
_entity_poly.pdbx_seq_one_letter_code
_entity_poly.pdbx_strand_id
1 'polypeptide(L)'
;MRISDLTKETKKLEVVYRTASGDFPVKLEYRTQAVTLGFLKELEQAQGADRLVYQVTQVVTRWDLQDDNDQVIPITAAGIEAAGVPVYLLNSILGAIAEDRLIGDEAKNG
;
A
#
# COMPACT_ATOMS: atom_id res chain seq x y z
N MET A 1 -1.53 -6.96 -26.21
CA MET A 1 -1.48 -6.26 -24.91
C MET A 1 -0.07 -5.78 -24.63
N ARG A 2 0.06 -4.54 -24.15
CA ARG A 2 1.34 -4.00 -23.71
C ARG A 2 1.50 -4.26 -22.22
N ILE A 3 2.73 -4.47 -21.77
CA ILE A 3 3.01 -4.66 -20.34
C ILE A 3 2.57 -3.43 -19.53
N SER A 4 2.70 -2.22 -20.10
CA SER A 4 2.25 -1.01 -19.44
C SER A 4 0.74 -0.99 -19.13
N ASP A 5 -0.05 -1.71 -19.91
CA ASP A 5 -1.50 -1.82 -19.65
C ASP A 5 -1.77 -2.60 -18.35
N LEU A 6 -0.95 -3.59 -18.05
CA LEU A 6 -1.02 -4.33 -16.79
C LEU A 6 -0.43 -3.54 -15.62
N THR A 7 0.77 -2.98 -15.80
CA THR A 7 1.48 -2.32 -14.69
C THR A 7 0.81 -1.05 -14.22
N LYS A 8 -0.07 -0.47 -15.02
CA LYS A 8 -0.86 0.72 -14.65
C LYS A 8 -2.20 0.38 -14.02
N GLU A 9 -2.59 -0.90 -14.04
CA GLU A 9 -3.87 -1.30 -13.46
C GLU A 9 -3.91 -1.02 -11.97
N THR A 10 -4.94 -0.31 -11.52
CA THR A 10 -5.15 0.01 -10.11
C THR A 10 -6.51 -0.47 -9.63
N LYS A 11 -6.66 -0.65 -8.35
CA LYS A 11 -7.90 -1.05 -7.71
C LYS A 11 -8.10 -0.23 -6.43
N LYS A 12 -9.34 0.16 -6.16
CA LYS A 12 -9.70 0.87 -4.93
C LYS A 12 -10.00 -0.12 -3.82
N LEU A 13 -9.59 0.23 -2.60
CA LEU A 13 -9.78 -0.59 -1.42
C LEU A 13 -10.02 0.28 -0.20
N GLU A 14 -10.90 -0.17 0.67
CA GLU A 14 -11.08 0.44 1.99
C GLU A 14 -10.52 -0.51 3.04
N VAL A 15 -9.57 -0.01 3.84
CA VAL A 15 -8.93 -0.76 4.93
C VAL A 15 -9.40 -0.20 6.25
N VAL A 16 -9.89 -1.06 7.13
CA VAL A 16 -10.29 -0.64 8.48
C VAL A 16 -9.14 -0.95 9.44
N TYR A 17 -8.49 0.11 9.91
CA TYR A 17 -7.41 -0.01 10.89
C TYR A 17 -8.00 0.00 12.30
N ARG A 18 -7.90 -1.11 12.99
CA ARG A 18 -8.49 -1.29 14.31
C ARG A 18 -7.50 -0.97 15.41
N THR A 19 -7.92 -0.13 16.35
CA THR A 19 -7.11 0.26 17.50
C THR A 19 -7.92 0.12 18.80
N ALA A 20 -7.24 0.28 19.92
CA ALA A 20 -7.90 0.26 21.23
C ALA A 20 -8.93 1.39 21.40
N SER A 21 -8.76 2.51 20.69
CA SER A 21 -9.68 3.66 20.75
C SER A 21 -10.75 3.66 19.69
N GLY A 22 -10.76 2.68 18.79
CA GLY A 22 -11.78 2.58 17.75
C GLY A 22 -11.22 2.15 16.40
N ASP A 23 -12.10 2.17 15.40
CA ASP A 23 -11.76 1.77 14.05
C ASP A 23 -11.57 3.01 13.17
N PHE A 24 -10.50 3.00 12.38
CA PHE A 24 -10.15 4.09 11.46
C PHE A 24 -10.17 3.58 10.03
N PRO A 25 -11.12 4.03 9.20
CA PRO A 25 -11.15 3.61 7.80
C PRO A 25 -10.10 4.38 6.99
N VAL A 26 -9.41 3.67 6.11
CA VAL A 26 -8.46 4.25 5.17
C VAL A 26 -8.89 3.84 3.77
N LYS A 27 -9.18 4.83 2.94
CA LYS A 27 -9.50 4.58 1.53
C LYS A 27 -8.24 4.77 0.71
N LEU A 28 -7.94 3.80 -0.13
CA LEU A 28 -6.73 3.84 -0.93
C LEU A 28 -6.96 3.25 -2.31
N GLU A 29 -5.96 3.45 -3.16
CA GLU A 29 -5.90 2.84 -4.49
C GLU A 29 -4.51 2.24 -4.63
N TYR A 30 -4.44 1.01 -5.14
CA TYR A 30 -3.17 0.30 -5.25
C TYR A 30 -3.00 -0.34 -6.62
N ARG A 31 -1.75 -0.58 -7.00
CA ARG A 31 -1.41 -1.27 -8.24
C ARG A 31 -1.56 -2.77 -8.06
N THR A 32 -2.39 -3.39 -8.89
CA THR A 32 -2.64 -4.83 -8.79
C THR A 32 -1.46 -5.67 -9.26
N GLN A 33 -0.62 -5.11 -10.14
CA GLN A 33 0.52 -5.80 -10.76
C GLN A 33 1.85 -5.12 -10.42
N ALA A 34 2.00 -4.68 -9.16
CA ALA A 34 3.21 -3.95 -8.73
C ALA A 34 4.44 -4.85 -8.55
N VAL A 35 4.24 -6.15 -8.27
CA VAL A 35 5.34 -7.06 -7.96
C VAL A 35 5.98 -7.57 -9.26
N THR A 36 7.10 -6.98 -9.62
CA THR A 36 7.92 -7.34 -10.78
C THR A 36 9.25 -7.90 -10.29
N LEU A 37 10.08 -8.43 -11.19
CA LEU A 37 11.44 -8.86 -10.81
C LEU A 37 12.26 -7.70 -10.29
N GLY A 38 12.13 -6.52 -10.91
CA GLY A 38 12.80 -5.31 -10.42
C GLY A 38 12.37 -4.94 -9.00
N PHE A 39 11.08 -5.02 -8.73
CA PHE A 39 10.54 -4.80 -7.38
C PHE A 39 11.16 -5.77 -6.37
N LEU A 40 11.22 -7.07 -6.70
CA LEU A 40 11.77 -8.09 -5.80
C LEU A 40 13.26 -7.87 -5.53
N LYS A 41 14.02 -7.49 -6.55
CA LYS A 41 15.45 -7.20 -6.40
C LYS A 41 15.70 -6.02 -5.47
N GLU A 42 14.95 -4.93 -5.65
CA GLU A 42 15.06 -3.75 -4.79
C GLU A 42 14.63 -4.08 -3.35
N LEU A 43 13.58 -4.88 -3.22
CA LEU A 43 13.08 -5.30 -1.91
C LEU A 43 14.12 -6.13 -1.15
N GLU A 44 14.85 -7.01 -1.84
CA GLU A 44 15.93 -7.81 -1.24
C GLU A 44 17.05 -6.93 -0.69
N GLN A 45 17.35 -5.83 -1.36
CA GLN A 45 18.43 -4.93 -0.95
C GLN A 45 18.01 -4.03 0.21
N ALA A 46 16.72 -3.78 0.38
CA ALA A 46 16.20 -2.96 1.47
C ALA A 46 16.16 -3.75 2.78
N GLN A 47 16.42 -3.09 3.89
CA GLN A 47 16.46 -3.72 5.21
C GLN A 47 15.59 -2.95 6.22
N GLY A 48 14.99 -3.68 7.15
CA GLY A 48 14.23 -3.10 8.24
C GLY A 48 13.06 -2.23 7.76
N ALA A 49 12.95 -1.03 8.30
CA ALA A 49 11.88 -0.10 7.96
C ALA A 49 11.89 0.32 6.49
N ASP A 50 13.05 0.36 5.84
CA ASP A 50 13.17 0.70 4.43
C ASP A 50 12.43 -0.29 3.54
N ARG A 51 12.42 -1.57 3.92
CA ARG A 51 11.66 -2.61 3.20
C ARG A 51 10.17 -2.30 3.21
N LEU A 52 9.64 -1.95 4.37
CA LEU A 52 8.22 -1.64 4.53
C LEU A 52 7.84 -0.41 3.72
N VAL A 53 8.62 0.66 3.84
CA VAL A 53 8.38 1.91 3.11
C VAL A 53 8.47 1.69 1.61
N TYR A 54 9.44 0.93 1.15
CA TYR A 54 9.59 0.61 -0.28
C TYR A 54 8.34 -0.09 -0.81
N GLN A 55 7.83 -1.10 -0.10
CA GLN A 55 6.63 -1.81 -0.50
C GLN A 55 5.44 -0.86 -0.62
N VAL A 56 5.21 -0.04 0.40
CA VAL A 56 4.09 0.90 0.41
C VAL A 56 4.19 1.88 -0.76
N THR A 57 5.35 2.49 -0.95
CA THR A 57 5.53 3.53 -1.98
C THR A 57 5.42 2.98 -3.39
N GLN A 58 5.73 1.71 -3.60
CA GLN A 58 5.62 1.07 -4.92
C GLN A 58 4.21 0.54 -5.21
N VAL A 59 3.49 0.12 -4.19
CA VAL A 59 2.20 -0.55 -4.35
C VAL A 59 1.03 0.43 -4.25
N VAL A 60 1.06 1.36 -3.29
CA VAL A 60 -0.04 2.30 -3.06
C VAL A 60 0.16 3.54 -3.91
N THR A 61 -0.85 3.86 -4.74
CA THR A 61 -0.81 5.04 -5.61
C THR A 61 -1.52 6.25 -5.01
N ARG A 62 -2.54 6.01 -4.17
CA ARG A 62 -3.34 7.06 -3.53
C ARG A 62 -3.85 6.55 -2.19
N TRP A 63 -3.98 7.45 -1.23
CA TRP A 63 -4.67 7.21 0.04
C TRP A 63 -5.26 8.50 0.58
N ASP A 64 -6.16 8.38 1.55
CA ASP A 64 -6.79 9.52 2.20
C ASP A 64 -6.21 9.82 3.59
N LEU A 65 -5.01 9.31 3.88
CA LEU A 65 -4.33 9.65 5.14
C LEU A 65 -3.93 11.11 5.14
N GLN A 66 -4.31 11.83 6.18
CA GLN A 66 -4.03 13.25 6.34
C GLN A 66 -3.19 13.50 7.58
N ASP A 67 -2.39 14.56 7.53
CA ASP A 67 -1.65 15.05 8.69
C ASP A 67 -2.55 15.98 9.54
N ASP A 68 -2.00 16.55 10.61
CA ASP A 68 -2.75 17.42 11.51
C ASP A 68 -3.20 18.74 10.87
N ASN A 69 -2.70 19.06 9.68
CA ASN A 69 -3.07 20.25 8.92
C ASN A 69 -4.07 19.93 7.79
N ASP A 70 -4.72 18.76 7.85
CA ASP A 70 -5.68 18.28 6.85
C ASP A 70 -5.08 18.14 5.44
N GLN A 71 -3.75 17.96 5.36
CA GLN A 71 -3.05 17.72 4.10
C GLN A 71 -2.83 16.21 3.91
N VAL A 72 -3.11 15.72 2.71
CA VAL A 72 -2.85 14.31 2.39
C VAL A 72 -1.34 14.05 2.49
N ILE A 73 -0.98 13.02 3.25
CA ILE A 73 0.42 12.63 3.45
C ILE A 73 0.99 12.11 2.13
N PRO A 74 2.10 12.67 1.62
CA PRO A 74 2.72 12.14 0.41
C PRO A 74 3.15 10.69 0.59
N ILE A 75 2.91 9.87 -0.43
CA ILE A 75 3.31 8.46 -0.42
C ILE A 75 4.79 8.38 -0.84
N THR A 76 5.64 8.89 0.03
CA THR A 76 7.10 8.89 -0.11
C THR A 76 7.71 8.56 1.24
N ALA A 77 8.95 8.07 1.23
CA ALA A 77 9.67 7.78 2.48
C ALA A 77 9.71 9.02 3.39
N ALA A 78 10.04 10.17 2.82
CA ALA A 78 10.13 11.43 3.57
C ALA A 78 8.76 11.85 4.14
N GLY A 79 7.70 11.74 3.34
CA GLY A 79 6.35 12.12 3.77
C GLY A 79 5.82 11.24 4.88
N ILE A 80 6.01 9.93 4.76
CA ILE A 80 5.58 8.95 5.74
C ILE A 80 6.32 9.16 7.06
N GLU A 81 7.63 9.35 7.00
CA GLU A 81 8.46 9.59 8.19
C GLU A 81 8.10 10.90 8.87
N ALA A 82 8.01 11.99 8.11
CA ALA A 82 7.70 13.31 8.66
C ALA A 82 6.33 13.36 9.33
N ALA A 83 5.35 12.65 8.80
CA ALA A 83 4.00 12.60 9.36
C ALA A 83 3.89 11.67 10.56
N GLY A 84 4.90 10.82 10.81
CA GLY A 84 4.88 9.88 11.92
C GLY A 84 3.87 8.77 11.76
N VAL A 85 3.68 8.26 10.54
CA VAL A 85 2.72 7.18 10.26
C VAL A 85 3.13 5.91 11.01
N PRO A 86 2.24 5.31 11.81
CA PRO A 86 2.58 4.09 12.56
C PRO A 86 2.93 2.92 11.65
N VAL A 87 3.96 2.16 12.03
CA VAL A 87 4.38 0.96 11.29
C VAL A 87 3.24 -0.06 11.20
N TYR A 88 2.46 -0.22 12.27
CA TYR A 88 1.33 -1.15 12.28
C TYR A 88 0.25 -0.78 11.26
N LEU A 89 0.04 0.51 11.03
CA LEU A 89 -0.89 0.96 9.99
C LEU A 89 -0.38 0.57 8.61
N LEU A 90 0.89 0.80 8.33
CA LEU A 90 1.50 0.42 7.04
C LEU A 90 1.42 -1.09 6.81
N ASN A 91 1.70 -1.88 7.83
CA ASN A 91 1.58 -3.34 7.75
C ASN A 91 0.13 -3.78 7.51
N SER A 92 -0.83 -3.12 8.15
CA SER A 92 -2.26 -3.41 7.94
C SER A 92 -2.70 -3.12 6.52
N ILE A 93 -2.22 -2.02 5.96
CA ILE A 93 -2.50 -1.66 4.56
C ILE A 93 -1.96 -2.74 3.61
N LEU A 94 -0.71 -3.11 3.76
CA LEU A 94 -0.08 -4.13 2.90
C LEU A 94 -0.77 -5.49 3.04
N GLY A 95 -1.11 -5.88 4.27
CA GLY A 95 -1.83 -7.12 4.54
C GLY A 95 -3.20 -7.16 3.88
N ALA A 96 -3.95 -6.06 3.98
CA ALA A 96 -5.26 -5.94 3.36
C ALA A 96 -5.18 -5.99 1.83
N ILE A 97 -4.17 -5.37 1.24
CA ILE A 97 -3.94 -5.42 -0.21
C ILE A 97 -3.64 -6.85 -0.65
N ALA A 98 -2.80 -7.58 0.09
CA ALA A 98 -2.46 -8.95 -0.22
C ALA A 98 -3.71 -9.85 -0.18
N GLU A 99 -4.55 -9.70 0.83
CA GLU A 99 -5.82 -10.44 0.94
C GLU A 99 -6.76 -10.10 -0.20
N ASP A 100 -6.92 -8.82 -0.52
CA ASP A 100 -7.81 -8.36 -1.57
C ASP A 100 -7.43 -8.95 -2.93
N ARG A 101 -6.13 -9.02 -3.23
CA ARG A 101 -5.62 -9.62 -4.46
C ARG A 101 -5.90 -11.13 -4.52
N LEU A 102 -5.68 -11.85 -3.42
CA LEU A 102 -5.92 -13.29 -3.37
C LEU A 102 -7.38 -13.62 -3.58
N ILE A 103 -8.28 -12.89 -2.93
CA ILE A 103 -9.73 -13.09 -3.10
C ILE A 103 -10.14 -12.81 -4.55
N GLY A 104 -9.59 -11.76 -5.16
CA GLY A 104 -9.84 -11.44 -6.56
C GLY A 104 -9.39 -12.53 -7.51
N ASP A 105 -8.22 -13.11 -7.26
CA ASP A 105 -7.66 -14.20 -8.07
C ASP A 105 -8.48 -15.47 -7.90
N GLU A 106 -8.90 -15.79 -6.70
CA GLU A 106 -9.79 -16.93 -6.41
C GLU A 106 -11.13 -16.78 -7.12
N ALA A 107 -11.70 -15.58 -7.10
CA ALA A 107 -12.97 -15.30 -7.78
C ALA A 107 -12.85 -15.47 -9.30
N LYS A 108 -11.69 -15.17 -9.90
CA LYS A 108 -11.45 -15.39 -11.32
C LYS A 108 -11.28 -16.86 -11.69
N ASN A 109 -10.76 -17.65 -10.78
CA ASN A 109 -10.47 -19.07 -11.00
C ASN A 109 -11.61 -19.99 -10.54
N GLY A 110 -12.53 -19.44 -9.81
CA GLY A 110 -13.69 -20.16 -9.32
C GLY A 110 -14.90 -19.98 -10.20
#